data_f4f7977bc5d368d4f9c157a19154309c
#
_entry.id   f4f7977bc5d368d4f9c157a19154309c
#
_cell.length_a   1.000
_cell.length_b   1.000
_cell.length_c   1.000
_cell.angle_alpha   90.00
_cell.angle_beta   90.00
_cell.angle_gamma   90.00
#
_symmetry.space_group_name_H-M   'P 1'
#
loop_
_entity.id
_entity.type
_entity.pdbx_description
1 polymer ?
#
loop_
_entity_poly.entity_id
_entity_poly.type
_entity_poly.pdbx_seq_one_letter_code
_entity_poly.pdbx_strand_id
1 'polypeptide(L)'
;MMLRKEEVSLEKICASKIFHFGTLSFTHAGIRTASQYAIQCAKEAGALISFDPNLREPLWENLEDARKAIEYGMECCDILKISDNELTFMTGEKDYDKGAVLLQQKYQIPLVCVTLGKDGSRAYYKGLTIKAEPFLQKNTIETTGAGDTFTGCMLNTVLDKGLDNLTGEDIRGMLRFANAGAALITTKRGALRVMTGKRRN
;
A
#
# COMPACT_ATOMS: atom_id res chain seq x y z
N MET A 1 7.28 -17.64 11.97
CA MET A 1 8.48 -17.32 11.15
C MET A 1 9.27 -16.26 11.91
N MET A 2 10.57 -16.45 12.08
CA MET A 2 11.41 -15.61 12.93
C MET A 2 12.58 -15.05 12.10
N LEU A 3 12.28 -14.12 11.15
CA LEU A 3 13.33 -13.43 10.41
C LEU A 3 14.14 -12.56 11.38
N ARG A 4 15.45 -12.72 11.38
CA ARG A 4 16.37 -11.93 12.18
C ARG A 4 17.02 -10.85 11.32
N LYS A 5 17.55 -9.81 11.97
CA LYS A 5 18.22 -8.70 11.31
C LYS A 5 19.37 -9.16 10.40
N GLU A 6 20.12 -10.16 10.83
CA GLU A 6 21.28 -10.72 10.13
C GLU A 6 20.90 -11.52 8.86
N GLU A 7 19.61 -11.92 8.75
CA GLU A 7 19.09 -12.65 7.60
C GLU A 7 18.54 -11.73 6.51
N VAL A 8 18.52 -10.40 6.77
CA VAL A 8 18.08 -9.41 5.80
C VAL A 8 19.11 -9.23 4.70
N SER A 9 18.73 -9.48 3.45
CA SER A 9 19.65 -9.33 2.30
C SER A 9 19.81 -7.85 1.93
N LEU A 10 20.86 -7.22 2.44
CA LEU A 10 21.19 -5.82 2.14
C LEU A 10 21.43 -5.58 0.65
N GLU A 11 22.08 -6.53 -0.04
CA GLU A 11 22.32 -6.45 -1.47
C GLU A 11 21.02 -6.23 -2.25
N LYS A 12 19.98 -7.02 -1.95
CA LYS A 12 18.69 -6.90 -2.62
C LYS A 12 17.97 -5.60 -2.27
N ILE A 13 18.06 -5.17 -1.00
CA ILE A 13 17.42 -3.94 -0.53
C ILE A 13 18.07 -2.74 -1.18
N CYS A 14 19.40 -2.64 -1.15
CA CYS A 14 20.14 -1.52 -1.74
C CYS A 14 19.99 -1.45 -3.27
N ALA A 15 19.72 -2.56 -3.94
CA ALA A 15 19.45 -2.60 -5.38
C ALA A 15 17.97 -2.27 -5.74
N SER A 16 17.09 -2.18 -4.76
CA SER A 16 15.66 -1.94 -5.01
C SER A 16 15.37 -0.45 -5.26
N LYS A 17 14.43 -0.16 -6.17
CA LYS A 17 13.90 1.19 -6.40
C LYS A 17 12.75 1.53 -5.46
N ILE A 18 12.00 0.52 -5.04
CA ILE A 18 10.90 0.64 -4.08
C ILE A 18 11.02 -0.50 -3.08
N PHE A 19 10.94 -0.17 -1.80
CA PHE A 19 10.79 -1.13 -0.71
C PHE A 19 9.35 -1.09 -0.20
N HIS A 20 8.64 -2.22 -0.29
CA HIS A 20 7.25 -2.32 0.14
C HIS A 20 7.12 -3.17 1.41
N PHE A 21 6.30 -2.71 2.37
CA PHE A 21 6.03 -3.45 3.59
C PHE A 21 4.61 -3.19 4.12
N GLY A 22 4.21 -4.03 5.08
CA GLY A 22 2.95 -3.91 5.81
C GLY A 22 3.11 -4.25 7.28
N THR A 23 2.04 -4.13 8.07
CA THR A 23 2.09 -4.27 9.53
C THR A 23 2.23 -5.70 10.03
N LEU A 24 1.98 -6.71 9.20
CA LEU A 24 2.09 -8.12 9.63
C LEU A 24 3.48 -8.49 10.16
N SER A 25 4.53 -7.87 9.64
CA SER A 25 5.90 -8.03 10.12
C SER A 25 6.18 -7.30 11.44
N PHE A 26 5.20 -6.58 12.01
CA PHE A 26 5.33 -5.86 13.27
C PHE A 26 4.62 -6.55 14.44
N THR A 27 3.89 -7.63 14.20
CA THR A 27 3.16 -8.37 15.24
C THR A 27 4.07 -9.06 16.25
N HIS A 28 5.34 -9.35 15.90
CA HIS A 28 6.32 -9.99 16.79
C HIS A 28 7.63 -9.21 16.84
N ALA A 29 8.22 -9.10 18.03
CA ALA A 29 9.41 -8.26 18.29
C ALA A 29 10.60 -8.55 17.37
N GLY A 30 10.95 -9.83 17.14
CA GLY A 30 12.09 -10.22 16.32
C GLY A 30 11.97 -9.78 14.86
N ILE A 31 10.83 -10.09 14.24
CA ILE A 31 10.60 -9.70 12.84
C ILE A 31 10.38 -8.18 12.70
N ARG A 32 9.82 -7.51 13.72
CA ARG A 32 9.72 -6.05 13.78
C ARG A 32 11.09 -5.40 13.66
N THR A 33 12.07 -5.85 14.46
CA THR A 33 13.45 -5.34 14.41
C THR A 33 14.10 -5.54 13.04
N ALA A 34 13.91 -6.72 12.43
CA ALA A 34 14.42 -6.99 11.07
C ALA A 34 13.76 -6.06 10.03
N SER A 35 12.44 -5.85 10.14
CA SER A 35 11.70 -4.97 9.22
C SER A 35 12.11 -3.51 9.35
N GLN A 36 12.26 -3.00 10.58
CA GLN A 36 12.74 -1.64 10.84
C GLN A 36 14.15 -1.42 10.27
N TYR A 37 15.04 -2.39 10.45
CA TYR A 37 16.37 -2.35 9.86
C TYR A 37 16.33 -2.34 8.33
N ALA A 38 15.49 -3.18 7.71
CA ALA A 38 15.32 -3.23 6.27
C ALA A 38 14.80 -1.89 5.70
N ILE A 39 13.82 -1.27 6.36
CA ILE A 39 13.27 0.03 5.99
C ILE A 39 14.35 1.10 6.06
N GLN A 40 15.13 1.13 7.12
CA GLN A 40 16.23 2.08 7.26
C GLN A 40 17.25 1.93 6.15
N CYS A 41 17.72 0.70 5.87
CA CYS A 41 18.68 0.44 4.79
C CYS A 41 18.12 0.84 3.41
N ALA A 42 16.83 0.60 3.16
CA ALA A 42 16.19 1.01 1.92
C ALA A 42 16.17 2.53 1.75
N LYS A 43 15.83 3.28 2.82
CA LYS A 43 15.88 4.75 2.83
C LYS A 43 17.30 5.27 2.57
N GLU A 44 18.29 4.72 3.27
CA GLU A 44 19.70 5.11 3.11
C GLU A 44 20.22 4.83 1.69
N ALA A 45 19.69 3.81 1.02
CA ALA A 45 19.99 3.50 -0.37
C ALA A 45 19.19 4.35 -1.39
N GLY A 46 18.30 5.24 -0.94
CA GLY A 46 17.50 6.09 -1.80
C GLY A 46 16.29 5.41 -2.45
N ALA A 47 15.88 4.24 -1.95
CA ALA A 47 14.66 3.58 -2.40
C ALA A 47 13.42 4.30 -1.87
N LEU A 48 12.37 4.40 -2.69
CA LEU A 48 11.05 4.84 -2.24
C LEU A 48 10.46 3.81 -1.28
N ILE A 49 9.82 4.28 -0.24
CA ILE A 49 9.17 3.42 0.76
C ILE A 49 7.67 3.39 0.48
N SER A 50 7.14 2.20 0.19
CA SER A 50 5.72 1.96 0.01
C SER A 50 5.15 1.20 1.20
N PHE A 51 4.03 1.64 1.72
CA PHE A 51 3.38 1.06 2.87
C PHE A 51 1.90 0.75 2.60
N ASP A 52 1.47 -0.45 3.00
CA ASP A 52 0.07 -0.86 3.10
C ASP A 52 -0.14 -1.41 4.53
N PRO A 53 -0.92 -0.75 5.40
CA PRO A 53 -1.17 -1.27 6.74
C PRO A 53 -1.59 -2.73 6.75
N ASN A 54 -2.49 -3.09 5.86
CA ASN A 54 -2.99 -4.46 5.71
C ASN A 54 -3.37 -5.07 7.07
N LEU A 55 -4.13 -4.27 7.85
CA LEU A 55 -4.50 -4.59 9.22
C LEU A 55 -5.25 -5.91 9.30
N ARG A 56 -4.79 -6.78 10.18
CA ARG A 56 -5.41 -8.05 10.53
C ARG A 56 -5.61 -8.07 12.04
N GLU A 57 -6.69 -7.46 12.51
CA GLU A 57 -6.97 -7.28 13.95
C GLU A 57 -6.75 -8.56 14.78
N PRO A 58 -7.17 -9.78 14.34
CA PRO A 58 -6.98 -11.00 15.13
C PRO A 58 -5.52 -11.41 15.37
N LEU A 59 -4.54 -10.78 14.69
CA LEU A 59 -3.11 -11.07 14.85
C LEU A 59 -2.43 -10.15 15.86
N TRP A 60 -3.17 -9.21 16.44
CA TRP A 60 -2.65 -8.25 17.41
C TRP A 60 -3.16 -8.57 18.81
N GLU A 61 -2.28 -8.47 19.81
CA GLU A 61 -2.67 -8.64 21.21
C GLU A 61 -3.63 -7.53 21.67
N ASN A 62 -3.43 -6.33 21.13
CA ASN A 62 -4.34 -5.18 21.30
C ASN A 62 -4.25 -4.23 20.09
N LEU A 63 -5.31 -3.45 19.88
CA LEU A 63 -5.40 -2.55 18.73
C LEU A 63 -4.53 -1.29 18.88
N GLU A 64 -4.08 -0.97 20.07
CA GLU A 64 -3.18 0.15 20.30
C GLU A 64 -1.78 -0.13 19.73
N ASP A 65 -1.30 -1.37 19.85
CA ASP A 65 -0.03 -1.78 19.24
C ASP A 65 -0.13 -1.83 17.70
N ALA A 66 -1.29 -2.23 17.18
CA ALA A 66 -1.57 -2.14 15.76
C ALA A 66 -1.51 -0.69 15.28
N ARG A 67 -2.15 0.24 16.00
CA ARG A 67 -2.14 1.67 15.71
C ARG A 67 -0.73 2.23 15.66
N LYS A 68 0.10 1.94 16.67
CA LYS A 68 1.51 2.38 16.72
C LYS A 68 2.33 1.84 15.54
N ALA A 69 2.09 0.58 15.15
CA ALA A 69 2.77 -0.01 13.99
C ALA A 69 2.36 0.67 12.68
N ILE A 70 1.08 1.05 12.53
CA ILE A 70 0.59 1.78 11.37
C ILE A 70 1.17 3.21 11.36
N GLU A 71 1.19 3.90 12.51
CA GLU A 71 1.80 5.23 12.65
C GLU A 71 3.26 5.21 12.23
N TYR A 72 4.04 4.26 12.74
CA TYR A 72 5.44 4.08 12.33
C TYR A 72 5.57 3.87 10.80
N GLY A 73 4.69 3.07 10.20
CA GLY A 73 4.69 2.86 8.75
C GLY A 73 4.42 4.14 7.97
N MET A 74 3.47 4.96 8.44
CA MET A 74 3.14 6.26 7.84
C MET A 74 4.25 7.29 7.99
N GLU A 75 4.99 7.29 9.12
CA GLU A 75 6.17 8.14 9.33
C GLU A 75 7.33 7.78 8.41
N CYS A 76 7.34 6.55 7.94
CA CYS A 76 8.43 6.04 7.10
C CYS A 76 8.16 6.17 5.60
N CYS A 77 6.91 6.21 5.15
CA CYS A 77 6.59 5.96 3.75
C CYS A 77 6.49 7.21 2.88
N ASP A 78 6.81 7.04 1.61
CA ASP A 78 6.58 8.00 0.52
C ASP A 78 5.24 7.73 -0.19
N ILE A 79 4.81 6.47 -0.16
CA ILE A 79 3.60 5.99 -0.83
C ILE A 79 2.78 5.19 0.18
N LEU A 80 1.59 5.67 0.50
CA LEU A 80 0.61 4.99 1.35
C LEU A 80 -0.53 4.44 0.49
N LYS A 81 -0.78 3.15 0.55
CA LYS A 81 -2.07 2.59 0.18
C LYS A 81 -2.79 2.20 1.47
N ILE A 82 -4.03 2.62 1.63
CA ILE A 82 -4.85 2.35 2.81
C ILE A 82 -6.29 2.05 2.40
N SER A 83 -6.97 1.15 3.10
CA SER A 83 -8.40 0.90 2.90
C SER A 83 -9.26 1.92 3.65
N ASP A 84 -10.54 2.02 3.29
CA ASP A 84 -11.55 2.85 3.96
C ASP A 84 -11.66 2.53 5.46
N ASN A 85 -11.68 1.25 5.81
CA ASN A 85 -11.77 0.81 7.20
C ASN A 85 -10.51 1.19 8.00
N GLU A 86 -9.33 1.00 7.43
CA GLU A 86 -8.06 1.38 8.05
C GLU A 86 -7.93 2.90 8.19
N LEU A 87 -8.38 3.65 7.19
CA LEU A 87 -8.43 5.12 7.25
C LEU A 87 -9.31 5.59 8.40
N THR A 88 -10.52 5.02 8.52
CA THR A 88 -11.43 5.32 9.63
C THR A 88 -10.85 4.88 10.96
N PHE A 89 -10.21 3.72 11.04
CA PHE A 89 -9.53 3.23 12.24
C PHE A 89 -8.45 4.22 12.71
N MET A 90 -7.67 4.78 11.79
CA MET A 90 -6.57 5.68 12.14
C MET A 90 -7.01 7.10 12.47
N THR A 91 -8.06 7.59 11.81
CA THR A 91 -8.45 9.02 11.89
C THR A 91 -9.73 9.26 12.67
N GLY A 92 -10.60 8.27 12.79
CA GLY A 92 -11.97 8.43 13.28
C GLY A 92 -12.90 9.13 12.28
N GLU A 93 -12.38 9.59 11.13
CA GLU A 93 -13.13 10.33 10.13
C GLU A 93 -13.98 9.38 9.26
N LYS A 94 -15.24 9.77 8.99
CA LYS A 94 -16.13 9.07 8.05
C LYS A 94 -16.03 9.65 6.63
N ASP A 95 -15.56 10.88 6.50
CA ASP A 95 -15.27 11.52 5.23
C ASP A 95 -13.86 11.12 4.78
N TYR A 96 -13.78 10.27 3.78
CA TYR A 96 -12.51 9.73 3.27
C TYR A 96 -11.59 10.82 2.72
N ASP A 97 -12.13 11.88 2.11
CA ASP A 97 -11.32 12.99 1.59
C ASP A 97 -10.66 13.74 2.77
N LYS A 98 -11.41 14.02 3.85
CA LYS A 98 -10.85 14.66 5.06
C LYS A 98 -9.84 13.77 5.76
N GLY A 99 -10.17 12.49 5.97
CA GLY A 99 -9.29 11.54 6.63
C GLY A 99 -7.96 11.38 5.89
N ALA A 100 -8.01 11.23 4.56
CA ALA A 100 -6.79 11.06 3.76
C ALA A 100 -5.91 12.31 3.76
N VAL A 101 -6.50 13.51 3.64
CA VAL A 101 -5.76 14.77 3.71
C VAL A 101 -5.14 14.96 5.09
N LEU A 102 -5.85 14.59 6.18
CA LEU A 102 -5.33 14.64 7.53
C LEU A 102 -4.08 13.76 7.69
N LEU A 103 -4.13 12.50 7.21
CA LEU A 103 -2.96 11.61 7.25
C LEU A 103 -1.81 12.16 6.38
N GLN A 104 -2.12 12.59 5.15
CA GLN A 104 -1.14 13.14 4.23
C GLN A 104 -0.40 14.34 4.84
N GLN A 105 -1.12 15.26 5.47
CA GLN A 105 -0.54 16.44 6.10
C GLN A 105 0.23 16.10 7.38
N LYS A 106 -0.33 15.23 8.24
CA LYS A 106 0.31 14.84 9.52
C LYS A 106 1.65 14.16 9.28
N TYR A 107 1.74 13.25 8.31
CA TYR A 107 2.91 12.42 8.07
C TYR A 107 3.72 12.86 6.83
N GLN A 108 3.31 13.94 6.15
CA GLN A 108 3.99 14.50 4.97
C GLN A 108 4.15 13.46 3.83
N ILE A 109 3.13 12.60 3.63
CA ILE A 109 3.20 11.52 2.66
C ILE A 109 2.95 12.07 1.25
N PRO A 110 3.88 11.92 0.28
CA PRO A 110 3.72 12.45 -1.07
C PRO A 110 2.52 11.90 -1.83
N LEU A 111 2.28 10.59 -1.75
CA LEU A 111 1.17 9.92 -2.44
C LEU A 111 0.37 9.06 -1.47
N VAL A 112 -0.91 9.38 -1.29
CA VAL A 112 -1.87 8.56 -0.53
C VAL A 112 -2.92 8.01 -1.49
N CYS A 113 -3.11 6.69 -1.51
CA CYS A 113 -4.16 6.00 -2.25
C CYS A 113 -5.12 5.31 -1.27
N VAL A 114 -6.40 5.63 -1.37
CA VAL A 114 -7.47 5.03 -0.55
C VAL A 114 -8.29 4.08 -1.42
N THR A 115 -8.38 2.81 -1.02
CA THR A 115 -9.24 1.82 -1.67
C THR A 115 -10.59 1.73 -0.96
N LEU A 116 -11.68 1.79 -1.71
CA LEU A 116 -13.06 1.86 -1.23
C LEU A 116 -13.89 0.62 -1.64
N GLY A 117 -13.21 -0.50 -1.89
CA GLY A 117 -13.87 -1.73 -2.33
C GLY A 117 -14.71 -1.54 -3.59
N LYS A 118 -16.02 -1.74 -3.46
CA LYS A 118 -17.00 -1.59 -4.57
C LYS A 118 -17.18 -0.13 -5.03
N ASP A 119 -16.71 0.83 -4.27
CA ASP A 119 -16.84 2.27 -4.56
C ASP A 119 -15.56 2.84 -5.21
N GLY A 120 -14.64 1.97 -5.63
CA GLY A 120 -13.46 2.33 -6.40
C GLY A 120 -12.27 2.76 -5.55
N SER A 121 -11.58 3.83 -5.97
CA SER A 121 -10.41 4.32 -5.27
C SER A 121 -10.19 5.81 -5.45
N ARG A 122 -9.40 6.39 -4.54
CA ARG A 122 -9.01 7.81 -4.57
C ARG A 122 -7.51 7.94 -4.36
N ALA A 123 -6.90 8.97 -4.97
CA ALA A 123 -5.53 9.33 -4.73
C ALA A 123 -5.40 10.81 -4.37
N TYR A 124 -4.48 11.10 -3.46
CA TYR A 124 -4.16 12.45 -2.97
C TYR A 124 -2.67 12.68 -3.24
N TYR A 125 -2.38 13.65 -4.09
CA TYR A 125 -1.03 13.92 -4.56
C TYR A 125 -0.86 15.39 -4.92
N LYS A 126 0.12 16.08 -4.35
CA LYS A 126 0.43 17.50 -4.63
C LYS A 126 -0.81 18.40 -4.62
N GLY A 127 -1.71 18.25 -3.64
CA GLY A 127 -2.95 19.01 -3.52
C GLY A 127 -4.09 18.56 -4.46
N LEU A 128 -3.86 17.59 -5.33
CA LEU A 128 -4.88 17.00 -6.20
C LEU A 128 -5.61 15.87 -5.46
N THR A 129 -6.92 15.80 -5.63
CA THR A 129 -7.76 14.65 -5.28
C THR A 129 -8.32 14.05 -6.56
N ILE A 130 -7.93 12.81 -6.85
CA ILE A 130 -8.32 12.10 -8.06
C ILE A 130 -9.11 10.85 -7.68
N LYS A 131 -10.28 10.68 -8.30
CA LYS A 131 -11.19 9.55 -8.06
C LYS A 131 -11.25 8.67 -9.30
N ALA A 132 -11.33 7.36 -9.07
CA ALA A 132 -11.54 6.38 -10.13
C ALA A 132 -12.63 5.40 -9.73
N GLU A 133 -13.56 5.20 -10.66
CA GLU A 133 -14.68 4.27 -10.51
C GLU A 133 -14.19 2.82 -10.39
N PRO A 134 -14.95 1.95 -9.73
CA PRO A 134 -14.64 0.53 -9.63
C PRO A 134 -14.86 -0.20 -10.96
N PHE A 135 -14.24 -1.35 -11.10
CA PHE A 135 -14.62 -2.35 -12.10
C PHE A 135 -15.41 -3.45 -11.41
N LEU A 136 -16.74 -3.32 -11.45
CA LEU A 136 -17.63 -4.29 -10.80
C LEU A 136 -17.62 -5.62 -11.54
N GLN A 137 -17.38 -6.72 -10.82
CA GLN A 137 -17.40 -8.08 -11.32
C GLN A 137 -18.64 -8.82 -10.81
N LYS A 138 -19.39 -9.42 -11.74
CA LYS A 138 -20.57 -10.25 -11.39
C LYS A 138 -20.17 -11.60 -10.78
N ASN A 139 -18.96 -12.07 -11.08
CA ASN A 139 -18.45 -13.40 -10.74
C ASN A 139 -17.35 -13.34 -9.68
N THR A 140 -17.48 -12.49 -8.68
CA THR A 140 -16.54 -12.43 -7.55
C THR A 140 -16.59 -13.73 -6.76
N ILE A 141 -15.44 -14.43 -6.67
CA ILE A 141 -15.29 -15.70 -5.94
C ILE A 141 -14.60 -15.43 -4.60
N GLU A 142 -13.53 -14.61 -4.63
CA GLU A 142 -12.68 -14.36 -3.46
C GLU A 142 -12.03 -12.96 -3.59
N THR A 143 -11.90 -12.25 -2.47
CA THR A 143 -11.26 -10.91 -2.46
C THR A 143 -9.79 -10.94 -2.04
N THR A 144 -9.26 -12.10 -1.69
CA THR A 144 -7.85 -12.28 -1.28
C THR A 144 -6.91 -11.82 -2.40
N GLY A 145 -5.97 -10.96 -2.05
CA GLY A 145 -4.98 -10.43 -2.98
C GLY A 145 -5.46 -9.24 -3.84
N ALA A 146 -6.71 -8.79 -3.69
CA ALA A 146 -7.18 -7.61 -4.43
C ALA A 146 -6.40 -6.35 -4.04
N GLY A 147 -6.16 -6.14 -2.74
CA GLY A 147 -5.32 -5.04 -2.22
C GLY A 147 -3.89 -5.13 -2.72
N ASP A 148 -3.28 -6.32 -2.64
CA ASP A 148 -1.90 -6.53 -3.10
C ASP A 148 -1.76 -6.29 -4.62
N THR A 149 -2.77 -6.74 -5.41
CA THR A 149 -2.80 -6.49 -6.85
C THR A 149 -2.96 -5.01 -7.17
N PHE A 150 -3.85 -4.32 -6.44
CA PHE A 150 -3.99 -2.86 -6.56
C PHE A 150 -2.65 -2.17 -6.30
N THR A 151 -2.00 -2.51 -5.19
CA THR A 151 -0.68 -1.95 -4.81
C THR A 151 0.37 -2.25 -5.88
N GLY A 152 0.46 -3.48 -6.37
CA GLY A 152 1.41 -3.84 -7.44
C GLY A 152 1.21 -3.05 -8.73
N CYS A 153 -0.05 -2.85 -9.16
CA CYS A 153 -0.39 -2.03 -10.33
C CYS A 153 -0.04 -0.55 -10.11
N MET A 154 -0.32 -0.01 -8.93
CA MET A 154 0.02 1.34 -8.54
C MET A 154 1.54 1.56 -8.57
N LEU A 155 2.30 0.70 -7.90
CA LEU A 155 3.76 0.79 -7.84
C LEU A 155 4.43 0.65 -9.21
N ASN A 156 3.85 -0.16 -10.11
CA ASN A 156 4.35 -0.25 -11.48
C ASN A 156 4.30 1.11 -12.20
N THR A 157 3.23 1.90 -12.03
CA THR A 157 3.15 3.24 -12.61
C THR A 157 4.17 4.20 -12.00
N VAL A 158 4.37 4.12 -10.67
CA VAL A 158 5.39 4.93 -9.99
C VAL A 158 6.80 4.58 -10.47
N LEU A 159 7.08 3.29 -10.69
CA LEU A 159 8.38 2.85 -11.23
C LEU A 159 8.63 3.35 -12.65
N ASP A 160 7.59 3.36 -13.50
CA ASP A 160 7.71 3.79 -14.89
C ASP A 160 7.86 5.31 -15.03
N LYS A 161 7.19 6.10 -14.19
CA LYS A 161 7.10 7.57 -14.32
C LYS A 161 7.99 8.33 -13.34
N GLY A 162 8.31 7.73 -12.20
CA GLY A 162 8.89 8.42 -11.05
C GLY A 162 7.82 9.13 -10.22
N LEU A 163 7.92 9.03 -8.88
CA LEU A 163 6.92 9.59 -7.96
C LEU A 163 6.73 11.09 -8.15
N ASP A 164 7.83 11.83 -8.33
CA ASP A 164 7.80 13.30 -8.45
C ASP A 164 7.27 13.81 -9.79
N ASN A 165 7.25 12.96 -10.82
CA ASN A 165 6.86 13.33 -12.19
C ASN A 165 5.41 12.97 -12.53
N LEU A 166 4.64 12.40 -11.59
CA LEU A 166 3.26 12.01 -11.84
C LEU A 166 2.39 13.24 -12.11
N THR A 167 1.62 13.16 -13.21
CA THR A 167 0.56 14.12 -13.53
C THR A 167 -0.79 13.62 -13.01
N GLY A 168 -1.79 14.49 -12.97
CA GLY A 168 -3.15 14.09 -12.62
C GLY A 168 -3.73 13.03 -13.56
N GLU A 169 -3.32 13.04 -14.84
CA GLU A 169 -3.75 12.04 -15.82
C GLU A 169 -3.05 10.68 -15.57
N ASP A 170 -1.74 10.69 -15.26
CA ASP A 170 -1.00 9.48 -14.88
C ASP A 170 -1.64 8.81 -13.66
N ILE A 171 -2.01 9.60 -12.64
CA ILE A 171 -2.67 9.09 -11.43
C ILE A 171 -4.05 8.53 -11.75
N ARG A 172 -4.84 9.19 -12.60
CA ARG A 172 -6.14 8.67 -13.03
C ARG A 172 -5.99 7.34 -13.78
N GLY A 173 -5.02 7.26 -14.68
CA GLY A 173 -4.68 6.02 -15.39
C GLY A 173 -4.21 4.92 -14.45
N MET A 174 -3.37 5.25 -13.48
CA MET A 174 -2.86 4.37 -12.43
C MET A 174 -4.01 3.76 -11.61
N LEU A 175 -4.92 4.60 -11.08
CA LEU A 175 -6.05 4.12 -10.29
C LEU A 175 -6.99 3.23 -11.11
N ARG A 176 -7.29 3.60 -12.36
CA ARG A 176 -8.12 2.76 -13.24
C ARG A 176 -7.48 1.41 -13.52
N PHE A 177 -6.18 1.38 -13.80
CA PHE A 177 -5.43 0.13 -14.01
C PHE A 177 -5.41 -0.72 -12.74
N ALA A 178 -5.16 -0.11 -11.58
CA ALA A 178 -5.15 -0.79 -10.29
C ALA A 178 -6.54 -1.34 -9.91
N ASN A 179 -7.63 -0.57 -10.11
CA ASN A 179 -9.00 -1.04 -9.89
C ASN A 179 -9.35 -2.21 -10.82
N ALA A 180 -8.94 -2.16 -12.09
CA ALA A 180 -9.17 -3.26 -13.04
C ALA A 180 -8.42 -4.53 -12.63
N GLY A 181 -7.14 -4.41 -12.25
CA GLY A 181 -6.33 -5.52 -11.75
C GLY A 181 -6.93 -6.16 -10.50
N ALA A 182 -7.30 -5.33 -9.52
CA ALA A 182 -7.93 -5.76 -8.29
C ALA A 182 -9.28 -6.47 -8.54
N ALA A 183 -10.11 -5.96 -9.45
CA ALA A 183 -11.36 -6.58 -9.83
C ALA A 183 -11.14 -7.94 -10.52
N LEU A 184 -10.16 -8.02 -11.40
CA LEU A 184 -9.89 -9.23 -12.17
C LEU A 184 -9.42 -10.39 -11.29
N ILE A 185 -8.59 -10.14 -10.28
CA ILE A 185 -8.11 -11.21 -9.40
C ILE A 185 -9.24 -11.80 -8.57
N THR A 186 -10.28 -11.04 -8.24
CA THR A 186 -11.41 -11.53 -7.43
C THR A 186 -12.24 -12.61 -8.14
N THR A 187 -12.09 -12.77 -9.44
CA THR A 187 -12.78 -13.82 -10.25
C THR A 187 -12.08 -15.18 -10.20
N LYS A 188 -10.97 -15.30 -9.48
CA LYS A 188 -10.16 -16.53 -9.40
C LYS A 188 -9.85 -16.86 -7.94
N ARG A 189 -9.65 -18.15 -7.64
CA ARG A 189 -9.18 -18.58 -6.31
C ARG A 189 -7.67 -18.50 -6.22
N GLY A 190 -7.18 -17.93 -5.13
CA GLY A 190 -5.77 -17.77 -4.84
C GLY A 190 -5.28 -16.33 -5.05
N ALA A 191 -4.09 -16.00 -4.54
CA ALA A 191 -3.49 -14.67 -4.62
C ALA A 191 -2.39 -14.63 -5.69
N LEU A 192 -1.14 -14.85 -5.32
CA LEU A 192 0.04 -14.70 -6.20
C LEU A 192 -0.04 -15.51 -7.50
N ARG A 193 -0.56 -16.74 -7.46
CA ARG A 193 -0.62 -17.63 -8.62
C ARG A 193 -1.58 -17.17 -9.72
N VAL A 194 -2.50 -16.28 -9.40
CA VAL A 194 -3.55 -15.81 -10.30
C VAL A 194 -3.45 -14.33 -10.62
N MET A 195 -2.44 -13.64 -10.07
CA MET A 195 -2.13 -12.27 -10.43
C MET A 195 -1.85 -12.15 -11.93
N THR A 196 -2.55 -11.23 -12.57
CA THR A 196 -2.37 -10.92 -13.99
C THR A 196 -1.32 -9.83 -14.13
N GLY A 197 -0.24 -10.13 -14.88
CA GLY A 197 0.75 -9.13 -15.26
C GLY A 197 0.43 -8.48 -16.59
N LYS A 198 0.94 -7.27 -16.84
CA LYS A 198 0.96 -6.66 -18.16
C LYS A 198 1.82 -7.55 -19.07
N ARG A 199 1.26 -8.12 -20.15
CA ARG A 199 2.09 -8.79 -21.15
C ARG A 199 3.04 -7.73 -21.73
N ARG A 200 4.34 -7.94 -21.60
CA ARG A 200 5.33 -7.22 -22.40
C ARG A 200 5.25 -7.81 -23.80
N ASN A 201 4.78 -7.04 -24.78
CA ASN A 201 4.91 -7.36 -26.19
C ASN A 201 6.37 -7.16 -26.61
#